data_06e09b0f8bc4b40ca39d3a2e79d0ea9d
#
_entry.id   06e09b0f8bc4b40ca39d3a2e79d0ea9d
#
_cell.length_a   1.000
_cell.length_b   1.000
_cell.length_c   1.000
_cell.angle_alpha   90.00
_cell.angle_beta   90.00
_cell.angle_gamma   90.00
#
_symmetry.space_group_name_H-M   'P 1'
#
loop_
_entity.id
_entity.type
_entity.pdbx_description
1 polymer ?
#
loop_
_entity_poly.entity_id
_entity_poly.type
_entity_poly.pdbx_seq_one_letter_code
_entity_poly.pdbx_strand_id
1 'polypeptide(L)'
;VPLIGITDGKLVNNISDPMIAKAQNMMYELQKNNVVYPKHENNWKLRGDAEGSGMATGLTLFYPIGLWALENAPSTTVNYGDVSKGEVMFVPVPCSADSDKQYIPSRVHGFSIVKNAQNPEGVAAFLECCRYAELDEAAHQITLDQYDYGWTDEMLEMRETIYDLSAQNPVFDFEQGVSADLNSICDTAIRGTMNPQESKSWSQVVQENEKAIDYLIDEAMTSMKEAK
;
A
#
# COMPACT_ATOMS: atom_id res chain seq x y z
N VAL A 1 -2.46 -7.61 10.76
CA VAL A 1 -3.73 -6.96 11.15
C VAL A 1 -3.79 -5.64 10.43
N PRO A 2 -4.81 -5.36 9.59
CA PRO A 2 -5.03 -4.04 8.98
C PRO A 2 -5.54 -3.05 10.03
N LEU A 3 -5.33 -1.75 9.80
CA LEU A 3 -5.83 -0.71 10.71
C LEU A 3 -7.37 -0.70 10.73
N ILE A 4 -7.97 -0.75 9.54
CA ILE A 4 -9.41 -0.94 9.38
C ILE A 4 -9.64 -2.30 8.72
N GLY A 5 -10.17 -3.22 9.50
CA GLY A 5 -10.44 -4.58 9.07
C GLY A 5 -11.92 -4.89 8.87
N ILE A 6 -12.21 -6.13 8.49
CA ILE A 6 -13.57 -6.68 8.50
C ILE A 6 -13.58 -7.94 9.36
N THR A 7 -14.50 -8.00 10.33
CA THR A 7 -14.78 -9.18 11.15
C THR A 7 -16.29 -9.43 11.14
N ASP A 8 -16.70 -10.64 10.79
CA ASP A 8 -18.12 -11.03 10.70
C ASP A 8 -18.98 -10.07 9.84
N GLY A 9 -18.39 -9.62 8.73
CA GLY A 9 -19.04 -8.70 7.79
C GLY A 9 -19.21 -7.26 8.27
N LYS A 10 -18.49 -6.87 9.33
CA LYS A 10 -18.51 -5.51 9.87
C LYS A 10 -17.12 -4.91 9.84
N LEU A 11 -17.05 -3.62 9.58
CA LEU A 11 -15.83 -2.85 9.74
C LEU A 11 -15.40 -2.82 11.21
N VAL A 12 -14.10 -2.97 11.44
CA VAL A 12 -13.50 -3.00 12.78
C VAL A 12 -12.32 -2.03 12.83
N ASN A 13 -12.27 -1.21 13.86
CA ASN A 13 -11.14 -0.38 14.22
C ASN A 13 -10.11 -1.19 15.00
N ASN A 14 -8.95 -1.41 14.42
CA ASN A 14 -7.86 -2.15 15.06
C ASN A 14 -6.74 -1.24 15.58
N ILE A 15 -6.96 0.07 15.68
CA ILE A 15 -5.92 1.03 16.10
C ILE A 15 -5.28 0.66 17.46
N SER A 16 -6.03 0.01 18.34
CA SER A 16 -5.57 -0.46 19.65
C SER A 16 -5.01 -1.89 19.64
N ASP A 17 -4.90 -2.53 18.46
CA ASP A 17 -4.37 -3.89 18.34
C ASP A 17 -2.89 -3.94 18.78
N PRO A 18 -2.48 -4.89 19.63
CA PRO A 18 -1.10 -5.02 20.10
C PRO A 18 -0.07 -5.21 19.00
N MET A 19 -0.43 -5.83 17.87
CA MET A 19 0.49 -6.03 16.75
C MET A 19 0.74 -4.71 16.00
N ILE A 20 -0.29 -3.88 15.82
CA ILE A 20 -0.16 -2.53 15.29
C ILE A 20 0.67 -1.69 16.23
N ALA A 21 0.39 -1.74 17.55
CA ALA A 21 1.17 -1.03 18.55
C ALA A 21 2.65 -1.43 18.52
N LYS A 22 2.97 -2.72 18.38
CA LYS A 22 4.35 -3.22 18.27
C LYS A 22 5.06 -2.63 17.04
N ALA A 23 4.41 -2.65 15.87
CA ALA A 23 4.96 -2.11 14.63
C ALA A 23 5.16 -0.58 14.71
N GLN A 24 4.17 0.14 15.19
CA GLN A 24 4.21 1.60 15.29
C GLN A 24 5.22 2.10 16.35
N ASN A 25 5.36 1.40 17.47
CA ASN A 25 6.40 1.72 18.45
C ASN A 25 7.80 1.47 17.88
N MET A 26 7.99 0.42 17.07
CA MET A 26 9.26 0.22 16.35
C MET A 26 9.54 1.38 15.39
N MET A 27 8.56 1.81 14.61
CA MET A 27 8.71 2.96 13.69
C MET A 27 9.01 4.26 14.45
N TYR A 28 8.37 4.48 15.59
CA TYR A 28 8.65 5.60 16.47
C TYR A 28 10.10 5.62 16.95
N GLU A 29 10.63 4.48 17.42
CA GLU A 29 12.03 4.37 17.86
C GLU A 29 13.02 4.53 16.70
N LEU A 30 12.73 3.99 15.52
CA LEU A 30 13.57 4.18 14.33
C LEU A 30 13.61 5.66 13.91
N GLN A 31 12.47 6.33 13.91
CA GLN A 31 12.38 7.76 13.60
C GLN A 31 13.15 8.61 14.63
N LYS A 32 12.97 8.34 15.92
CA LYS A 32 13.63 9.04 17.01
C LYS A 32 15.16 8.91 16.95
N ASN A 33 15.67 7.81 16.41
CA ASN A 33 17.09 7.55 16.20
C ASN A 33 17.59 7.98 14.80
N ASN A 34 16.80 8.70 14.03
CA ASN A 34 17.12 9.14 12.67
C ASN A 34 17.46 7.99 11.69
N VAL A 35 16.89 6.82 11.89
CA VAL A 35 17.11 5.65 11.03
C VAL A 35 16.15 5.64 9.84
N VAL A 36 14.96 6.24 9.98
CA VAL A 36 13.99 6.39 8.88
C VAL A 36 13.95 7.82 8.38
N TYR A 37 13.80 7.97 7.08
CA TYR A 37 13.56 9.28 6.49
C TYR A 37 12.23 9.82 6.98
N PRO A 38 12.22 11.00 7.61
CA PRO A 38 10.99 11.59 8.11
C PRO A 38 10.08 11.96 6.95
N LYS A 39 8.83 11.54 7.03
CA LYS A 39 7.80 11.92 6.06
C LYS A 39 7.20 13.27 6.47
N HIS A 40 7.70 14.35 5.90
CA HIS A 40 7.12 15.68 6.05
C HIS A 40 6.78 16.29 4.68
N GLU A 41 6.17 17.45 4.63
CA GLU A 41 5.66 18.10 3.41
C GLU A 41 6.68 18.25 2.27
N ASN A 42 7.96 18.37 2.59
CA ASN A 42 9.03 18.50 1.63
C ASN A 42 9.63 17.16 1.14
N ASN A 43 9.09 16.03 1.55
CA ASN A 43 9.61 14.70 1.19
C ASN A 43 9.48 14.33 -0.28
N TRP A 44 8.68 15.05 -1.03
CA TRP A 44 8.64 14.88 -2.48
C TRP A 44 10.01 15.12 -3.11
N LYS A 45 10.79 16.04 -2.56
CA LYS A 45 12.17 16.31 -2.99
C LYS A 45 13.12 15.14 -2.71
N LEU A 46 12.87 14.37 -1.67
CA LEU A 46 13.63 13.15 -1.36
C LEU A 46 13.15 11.93 -2.17
N ARG A 47 11.99 12.02 -2.80
CA ARG A 47 11.35 10.92 -3.55
C ARG A 47 11.51 11.04 -5.06
N GLY A 48 11.84 12.18 -5.60
CA GLY A 48 11.91 12.31 -7.05
C GLY A 48 11.79 13.70 -7.60
N ASP A 49 12.58 14.64 -7.13
CA ASP A 49 12.88 15.83 -7.89
C ASP A 49 13.96 15.53 -8.95
N ALA A 50 14.44 16.56 -9.62
CA ALA A 50 15.45 16.43 -10.66
C ALA A 50 16.79 15.85 -10.17
N GLU A 51 16.99 15.76 -8.86
CA GLU A 51 18.22 15.24 -8.23
C GLU A 51 18.09 13.75 -7.81
N GLY A 52 16.90 13.17 -7.98
CA GLY A 52 16.61 11.79 -7.64
C GLY A 52 16.12 11.59 -6.19
N SER A 53 15.65 10.38 -5.90
CA SER A 53 15.18 9.99 -4.57
C SER A 53 16.35 9.60 -3.65
N GLY A 54 16.06 9.44 -2.37
CA GLY A 54 17.01 8.92 -1.39
C GLY A 54 17.59 7.55 -1.78
N MET A 55 16.83 6.70 -2.48
CA MET A 55 17.33 5.44 -3.04
C MET A 55 18.30 5.67 -4.20
N ALA A 56 17.90 6.46 -5.20
CA ALA A 56 18.73 6.73 -6.37
C ALA A 56 20.07 7.42 -6.00
N THR A 57 20.09 8.15 -4.90
CA THR A 57 21.32 8.80 -4.37
C THR A 57 22.08 7.94 -3.35
N GLY A 58 21.64 6.72 -3.06
CA GLY A 58 22.28 5.82 -2.10
C GLY A 58 22.07 6.20 -0.63
N LEU A 59 21.18 7.13 -0.32
CA LEU A 59 20.91 7.57 1.05
C LEU A 59 19.87 6.70 1.77
N THR A 60 19.13 5.89 1.02
CA THR A 60 18.10 5.00 1.58
C THR A 60 18.35 3.56 1.11
N LEU A 61 18.48 2.64 2.05
CA LEU A 61 18.72 1.21 1.75
C LEU A 61 17.43 0.48 1.39
N PHE A 62 16.31 0.80 2.05
CA PHE A 62 15.00 0.19 1.81
C PHE A 62 13.95 1.25 1.59
N TYR A 63 13.10 1.03 0.60
CA TYR A 63 11.98 1.90 0.30
C TYR A 63 10.71 1.08 0.11
N PRO A 64 9.69 1.24 0.97
CA PRO A 64 8.43 0.54 0.81
C PRO A 64 7.63 1.14 -0.35
N ILE A 65 7.30 0.30 -1.33
CA ILE A 65 6.58 0.72 -2.52
C ILE A 65 5.65 -0.38 -3.01
N GLY A 66 4.58 0.00 -3.71
CA GLY A 66 3.76 -0.96 -4.42
C GLY A 66 4.44 -1.43 -5.71
N LEU A 67 4.35 -2.73 -6.00
CA LEU A 67 4.97 -3.34 -7.17
C LEU A 67 4.57 -2.66 -8.49
N TRP A 68 3.31 -2.22 -8.59
CA TRP A 68 2.79 -1.45 -9.73
C TRP A 68 3.62 -0.20 -10.10
N ALA A 69 4.26 0.43 -9.12
CA ALA A 69 5.08 1.61 -9.39
C ALA A 69 6.42 1.25 -10.03
N LEU A 70 6.89 0.02 -9.87
CA LEU A 70 8.09 -0.50 -10.52
C LEU A 70 7.77 -1.02 -11.92
N GLU A 71 6.58 -1.53 -12.14
CA GLU A 71 6.12 -2.04 -13.43
C GLU A 71 5.91 -0.93 -14.47
N ASN A 72 5.65 0.30 -14.04
CA ASN A 72 5.51 1.48 -14.91
C ASN A 72 6.82 2.26 -15.14
N ALA A 73 7.85 1.60 -15.35
CA ALA A 73 9.23 1.88 -15.07
C ALA A 73 10.11 2.88 -15.86
N PRO A 74 9.74 3.66 -16.87
CA PRO A 74 10.67 4.68 -17.37
C PRO A 74 11.08 5.72 -16.31
N SER A 75 10.21 5.93 -15.30
CA SER A 75 10.50 6.82 -14.17
C SER A 75 11.29 6.16 -13.05
N THR A 76 11.52 4.84 -13.11
CA THR A 76 12.13 4.05 -12.03
C THR A 76 13.56 4.46 -11.79
N THR A 77 14.34 4.68 -12.84
CA THR A 77 15.75 5.08 -12.77
C THR A 77 15.94 6.38 -11.99
N VAL A 78 15.09 7.37 -12.23
CA VAL A 78 15.17 8.67 -11.54
C VAL A 78 14.78 8.55 -10.07
N ASN A 79 13.77 7.72 -9.78
CA ASN A 79 13.18 7.63 -8.44
C ASN A 79 13.85 6.60 -7.54
N TYR A 80 14.35 5.50 -8.10
CA TYR A 80 14.79 4.34 -7.32
C TYR A 80 16.21 3.86 -7.62
N GLY A 81 16.88 4.39 -8.63
CA GLY A 81 18.18 3.96 -9.10
C GLY A 81 18.11 3.19 -10.40
N ASP A 82 19.26 2.86 -10.95
CA ASP A 82 19.37 2.20 -12.25
C ASP A 82 19.17 0.69 -12.12
N VAL A 83 17.98 0.25 -12.44
CA VAL A 83 17.59 -1.18 -12.43
C VAL A 83 18.51 -2.00 -13.34
N SER A 84 18.86 -1.47 -14.52
CA SER A 84 19.70 -2.18 -15.51
C SER A 84 21.13 -2.42 -15.04
N LYS A 85 21.59 -1.69 -14.04
CA LYS A 85 22.92 -1.87 -13.42
C LYS A 85 22.89 -2.75 -12.17
N GLY A 86 21.74 -3.29 -11.81
CA GLY A 86 21.58 -4.06 -10.58
C GLY A 86 21.73 -3.24 -9.30
N GLU A 87 21.52 -1.92 -9.39
CA GLU A 87 21.57 -1.01 -8.25
C GLU A 87 20.34 -1.15 -7.34
N VAL A 88 19.26 -1.70 -7.88
CA VAL A 88 17.98 -1.87 -7.19
C VAL A 88 17.50 -3.31 -7.32
N MET A 89 17.04 -3.84 -6.22
CA MET A 89 16.32 -5.11 -6.15
C MET A 89 15.08 -4.92 -5.29
N PHE A 90 14.00 -5.57 -5.64
CA PHE A 90 12.81 -5.60 -4.79
C PHE A 90 12.69 -6.94 -4.08
N VAL A 91 12.15 -6.87 -2.88
CA VAL A 91 11.93 -8.02 -2.00
C VAL A 91 10.53 -7.89 -1.38
N PRO A 92 9.90 -9.00 -0.99
CA PRO A 92 8.64 -8.94 -0.27
C PRO A 92 8.79 -8.13 1.03
N VAL A 93 7.70 -7.50 1.47
CA VAL A 93 7.68 -6.85 2.79
C VAL A 93 8.09 -7.86 3.86
N PRO A 94 9.07 -7.54 4.71
CA PRO A 94 9.56 -8.48 5.72
C PRO A 94 8.47 -8.86 6.71
N CYS A 95 8.44 -10.12 7.12
CA CYS A 95 7.56 -10.60 8.18
C CYS A 95 8.26 -10.50 9.55
N SER A 96 7.47 -10.50 10.62
CA SER A 96 8.01 -10.64 11.98
C SER A 96 8.62 -12.03 12.16
N ALA A 97 9.70 -12.13 12.94
CA ALA A 97 10.30 -13.41 13.30
C ALA A 97 9.36 -14.34 14.07
N ASP A 98 8.31 -13.78 14.68
CA ASP A 98 7.27 -14.52 15.40
C ASP A 98 6.12 -14.98 14.48
N SER A 99 6.16 -14.64 13.19
CA SER A 99 5.13 -15.03 12.23
C SER A 99 5.50 -16.31 11.50
N ASP A 100 4.59 -17.23 11.38
CA ASP A 100 4.70 -18.46 10.59
C ASP A 100 4.41 -18.23 9.10
N LYS A 101 3.93 -17.05 8.74
CA LYS A 101 3.54 -16.68 7.39
C LYS A 101 4.02 -15.28 7.03
N GLN A 102 4.31 -15.10 5.76
CA GLN A 102 4.55 -13.80 5.17
C GLN A 102 3.24 -13.24 4.64
N TYR A 103 2.83 -12.10 5.17
CA TYR A 103 1.63 -11.39 4.76
C TYR A 103 2.00 -10.22 3.87
N ILE A 104 1.26 -10.02 2.78
CA ILE A 104 1.50 -8.94 1.83
C ILE A 104 0.35 -7.93 1.91
N PRO A 105 0.64 -6.65 2.19
CA PRO A 105 -0.36 -5.59 2.04
C PRO A 105 -0.85 -5.56 0.60
N SER A 106 -2.15 -5.74 0.43
CA SER A 106 -2.78 -5.90 -0.88
C SER A 106 -3.93 -4.92 -1.05
N ARG A 107 -4.17 -4.49 -2.28
CA ARG A 107 -5.31 -3.64 -2.64
C ARG A 107 -6.17 -4.35 -3.66
N VAL A 108 -7.48 -4.18 -3.54
CA VAL A 108 -8.43 -4.61 -4.56
C VAL A 108 -8.93 -3.39 -5.31
N HIS A 109 -8.70 -3.37 -6.61
CA HIS A 109 -9.34 -2.42 -7.51
C HIS A 109 -10.45 -3.16 -8.25
N GLY A 110 -11.62 -2.56 -8.34
CA GLY A 110 -12.77 -3.18 -8.96
C GLY A 110 -13.62 -2.18 -9.71
N PHE A 111 -14.36 -2.68 -10.67
CA PHE A 111 -15.41 -1.91 -11.35
C PHE A 111 -16.74 -2.14 -10.65
N SER A 112 -17.55 -1.09 -10.55
CA SER A 112 -18.91 -1.18 -10.07
C SER A 112 -19.88 -0.61 -11.11
N ILE A 113 -21.03 -1.27 -11.28
CA ILE A 113 -22.07 -0.77 -12.15
C ILE A 113 -22.97 0.15 -11.32
N VAL A 114 -23.11 1.40 -11.78
CA VAL A 114 -24.00 2.36 -11.10
C VAL A 114 -25.45 1.91 -11.15
N LYS A 115 -26.19 2.14 -10.08
CA LYS A 115 -27.63 1.85 -10.01
C LYS A 115 -28.35 2.58 -11.15
N ASN A 116 -29.22 1.86 -11.87
CA ASN A 116 -29.95 2.36 -13.04
C ASN A 116 -29.07 2.67 -14.26
N ALA A 117 -27.94 2.01 -14.43
CA ALA A 117 -27.18 2.07 -15.69
C ALA A 117 -28.11 1.76 -16.87
N GLN A 118 -28.09 2.61 -17.91
CA GLN A 118 -28.99 2.48 -19.05
C GLN A 118 -28.69 1.29 -19.96
N ASN A 119 -27.44 0.79 -19.93
CA ASN A 119 -26.99 -0.34 -20.73
C ASN A 119 -26.15 -1.31 -19.89
N PRO A 120 -26.76 -2.06 -18.97
CA PRO A 120 -26.01 -3.02 -18.11
C PRO A 120 -25.37 -4.15 -18.90
N GLU A 121 -25.99 -4.58 -20.02
CA GLU A 121 -25.43 -5.62 -20.88
C GLU A 121 -24.17 -5.13 -21.60
N GLY A 122 -24.14 -3.89 -22.07
CA GLY A 122 -22.96 -3.27 -22.65
C GLY A 122 -21.82 -3.12 -21.65
N VAL A 123 -22.13 -2.77 -20.39
CA VAL A 123 -21.13 -2.72 -19.32
C VAL A 123 -20.58 -4.12 -19.04
N ALA A 124 -21.42 -5.14 -18.96
CA ALA A 124 -20.98 -6.53 -18.77
C ALA A 124 -20.07 -7.00 -19.90
N ALA A 125 -20.44 -6.72 -21.16
CA ALA A 125 -19.61 -7.04 -22.33
C ALA A 125 -18.25 -6.30 -22.29
N PHE A 126 -18.23 -5.03 -21.90
CA PHE A 126 -17.00 -4.27 -21.73
C PHE A 126 -16.09 -4.89 -20.65
N LEU A 127 -16.65 -5.23 -19.49
CA LEU A 127 -15.88 -5.86 -18.41
C LEU A 127 -15.32 -7.24 -18.83
N GLU A 128 -16.09 -7.99 -19.61
CA GLU A 128 -15.62 -9.27 -20.15
C GLU A 128 -14.47 -9.06 -21.14
N CYS A 129 -14.52 -8.05 -22.00
CA CYS A 129 -13.42 -7.68 -22.88
C CYS A 129 -12.17 -7.27 -22.07
N CYS A 130 -12.34 -6.48 -21.00
CA CYS A 130 -11.23 -6.14 -20.11
C CYS A 130 -10.61 -7.40 -19.50
N ARG A 131 -11.45 -8.33 -19.02
CA ARG A 131 -10.97 -9.59 -18.44
C ARG A 131 -10.14 -10.42 -19.45
N TYR A 132 -10.58 -10.49 -20.69
CA TYR A 132 -9.83 -11.19 -21.75
C TYR A 132 -8.52 -10.48 -22.09
N ALA A 133 -8.51 -9.15 -22.12
CA ALA A 133 -7.31 -8.36 -22.41
C ALA A 133 -6.23 -8.48 -21.32
N GLU A 134 -6.63 -8.72 -20.07
CA GLU A 134 -5.72 -8.91 -18.92
C GLU A 134 -5.21 -10.36 -18.76
N LEU A 135 -5.62 -11.29 -19.63
CA LEU A 135 -5.14 -12.66 -19.58
C LEU A 135 -3.76 -12.78 -20.25
N ASP A 136 -3.47 -13.87 -20.89
CA ASP A 136 -2.12 -14.29 -21.30
C ASP A 136 -1.30 -13.28 -22.11
N GLU A 137 -1.92 -12.49 -23.00
CA GLU A 137 -1.19 -11.60 -23.91
C GLU A 137 -0.70 -10.33 -23.23
N ALA A 138 -1.51 -9.76 -22.33
CA ALA A 138 -1.11 -8.59 -21.55
C ALA A 138 0.00 -8.95 -20.55
N ALA A 139 -0.08 -10.10 -19.89
CA ALA A 139 0.95 -10.58 -18.99
C ALA A 139 2.28 -10.82 -19.73
N HIS A 140 2.23 -11.38 -20.94
CA HIS A 140 3.41 -11.56 -21.78
C HIS A 140 4.01 -10.22 -22.21
N GLN A 141 3.18 -9.26 -22.65
CA GLN A 141 3.65 -7.93 -23.04
C GLN A 141 4.29 -7.18 -21.85
N ILE A 142 3.68 -7.24 -20.68
CA ILE A 142 4.27 -6.67 -19.44
C ILE A 142 5.67 -7.25 -19.20
N THR A 143 5.84 -8.55 -19.36
CA THR A 143 7.14 -9.20 -19.17
C THR A 143 8.17 -8.73 -20.20
N LEU A 144 7.80 -8.57 -21.48
CA LEU A 144 8.68 -8.01 -22.50
C LEU A 144 9.09 -6.57 -22.19
N ASP A 145 8.13 -5.74 -21.79
CA ASP A 145 8.38 -4.36 -21.39
C ASP A 145 9.35 -4.26 -20.19
N GLN A 146 9.26 -5.21 -19.24
CA GLN A 146 10.18 -5.28 -18.11
C GLN A 146 11.63 -5.56 -18.55
N TYR A 147 11.83 -6.50 -19.47
CA TYR A 147 13.18 -6.74 -20.06
C TYR A 147 13.69 -5.51 -20.79
N ASP A 148 12.86 -4.79 -21.53
CA ASP A 148 13.23 -3.55 -22.21
C ASP A 148 13.62 -2.45 -21.21
N TYR A 149 13.07 -2.48 -19.99
CA TYR A 149 13.45 -1.58 -18.87
C TYR A 149 14.68 -2.06 -18.09
N GLY A 150 15.31 -3.16 -18.49
CA GLY A 150 16.52 -3.68 -17.90
C GLY A 150 16.32 -4.56 -16.66
N TRP A 151 15.12 -5.11 -16.47
CA TRP A 151 14.90 -6.09 -15.42
C TRP A 151 15.66 -7.39 -15.72
N THR A 152 16.19 -8.00 -14.66
CA THR A 152 16.87 -9.30 -14.76
C THR A 152 15.89 -10.45 -14.51
N ASP A 153 16.32 -11.68 -14.84
CA ASP A 153 15.52 -12.88 -14.56
C ASP A 153 15.21 -13.01 -13.06
N GLU A 154 16.16 -12.67 -12.18
CA GLU A 154 15.97 -12.71 -10.73
C GLU A 154 14.90 -11.70 -10.26
N MET A 155 14.79 -10.55 -10.92
CA MET A 155 13.74 -9.57 -10.63
C MET A 155 12.37 -10.09 -11.04
N LEU A 156 12.28 -10.75 -12.20
CA LEU A 156 11.04 -11.37 -12.67
C LEU A 156 10.60 -12.51 -11.75
N GLU A 157 11.52 -13.38 -11.34
CA GLU A 157 11.25 -14.44 -10.35
C GLU A 157 10.78 -13.87 -9.00
N MET A 158 11.38 -12.76 -8.55
CA MET A 158 10.96 -12.10 -7.32
C MET A 158 9.57 -11.47 -7.46
N ARG A 159 9.24 -10.91 -8.61
CA ARG A 159 7.90 -10.40 -8.94
C ARG A 159 6.86 -11.50 -8.79
N GLU A 160 7.07 -12.65 -9.44
CA GLU A 160 6.17 -13.80 -9.33
C GLU A 160 6.04 -14.29 -7.88
N THR A 161 7.15 -14.34 -7.14
CA THR A 161 7.14 -14.69 -5.72
C THR A 161 6.27 -13.74 -4.90
N ILE A 162 6.33 -12.44 -5.16
CA ILE A 162 5.51 -11.42 -4.47
C ILE A 162 4.02 -11.60 -4.82
N TYR A 163 3.69 -11.87 -6.09
CA TYR A 163 2.31 -12.15 -6.51
C TYR A 163 1.77 -13.42 -5.85
N ASP A 164 2.54 -14.48 -5.82
CA ASP A 164 2.15 -15.74 -5.17
C ASP A 164 1.91 -15.55 -3.67
N LEU A 165 2.79 -14.83 -2.97
CA LEU A 165 2.60 -14.50 -1.56
C LEU A 165 1.37 -13.62 -1.34
N SER A 166 1.12 -12.65 -2.23
CA SER A 166 -0.05 -11.80 -2.19
C SER A 166 -1.34 -12.59 -2.41
N ALA A 167 -1.33 -13.57 -3.31
CA ALA A 167 -2.47 -14.45 -3.53
C ALA A 167 -2.75 -15.40 -2.34
N GLN A 168 -1.69 -15.86 -1.68
CA GLN A 168 -1.80 -16.80 -0.56
C GLN A 168 -2.18 -16.14 0.77
N ASN A 169 -1.59 -14.98 1.07
CA ASN A 169 -1.74 -14.31 2.36
C ASN A 169 -1.95 -12.79 2.20
N PRO A 170 -2.99 -12.35 1.48
CA PRO A 170 -3.27 -10.93 1.33
C PRO A 170 -3.74 -10.30 2.65
N VAL A 171 -3.33 -9.08 2.89
CA VAL A 171 -3.90 -8.23 3.95
C VAL A 171 -4.52 -7.01 3.32
N PHE A 172 -5.82 -6.88 3.44
CA PHE A 172 -6.58 -5.75 2.93
C PHE A 172 -6.87 -4.76 4.05
N ASP A 173 -6.48 -3.51 3.84
CA ASP A 173 -6.91 -2.39 4.67
C ASP A 173 -8.07 -1.65 3.98
N PHE A 174 -9.12 -1.37 4.73
CA PHE A 174 -10.36 -0.82 4.19
C PHE A 174 -10.49 0.69 4.40
N GLU A 175 -9.48 1.35 4.97
CA GLU A 175 -9.52 2.79 5.23
C GLU A 175 -9.88 3.63 4.02
N GLN A 176 -9.29 3.31 2.85
CA GLN A 176 -9.49 4.08 1.61
C GLN A 176 -10.84 3.82 0.93
N GLY A 177 -11.42 2.65 1.16
CA GLY A 177 -12.66 2.24 0.50
C GLY A 177 -13.93 2.69 1.23
N VAL A 178 -13.82 3.18 2.45
CA VAL A 178 -14.98 3.52 3.29
C VAL A 178 -15.38 4.98 3.12
N SER A 179 -14.48 5.91 3.42
CA SER A 179 -14.72 7.34 3.22
C SER A 179 -13.39 8.11 3.15
N ALA A 180 -13.43 9.30 2.53
CA ALA A 180 -12.28 10.19 2.47
C ALA A 180 -11.81 10.63 3.87
N ASP A 181 -12.77 10.87 4.79
CA ASP A 181 -12.47 11.30 6.15
C ASP A 181 -11.82 10.19 6.96
N LEU A 182 -12.31 8.95 6.84
CA LEU A 182 -11.69 7.80 7.47
C LEU A 182 -10.26 7.57 6.96
N ASN A 183 -10.06 7.64 5.66
CA ASN A 183 -8.73 7.53 5.06
C ASN A 183 -7.79 8.64 5.58
N SER A 184 -8.27 9.87 5.65
CA SER A 184 -7.46 11.01 6.11
C SER A 184 -7.03 10.87 7.58
N ILE A 185 -7.94 10.47 8.47
CA ILE A 185 -7.62 10.32 9.89
C ILE A 185 -6.69 9.12 10.12
N CYS A 186 -6.88 8.00 9.43
CA CYS A 186 -6.01 6.83 9.50
C CYS A 186 -4.60 7.14 8.99
N ASP A 187 -4.48 7.81 7.85
CA ASP A 187 -3.19 8.24 7.30
C ASP A 187 -2.44 9.19 8.27
N THR A 188 -3.16 10.12 8.89
CA THR A 188 -2.61 11.03 9.91
C THR A 188 -2.15 10.26 11.15
N ALA A 189 -2.94 9.30 11.62
CA ALA A 189 -2.61 8.47 12.76
C ALA A 189 -1.34 7.64 12.53
N ILE A 190 -1.27 6.92 11.39
CA ILE A 190 -0.09 6.12 11.03
C ILE A 190 1.16 6.97 10.93
N ARG A 191 1.05 8.18 10.37
CA ARG A 191 2.19 9.10 10.22
C ARG A 191 2.60 9.77 11.52
N GLY A 192 1.74 9.82 12.52
CA GLY A 192 1.99 10.51 13.79
C GLY A 192 3.24 10.02 14.51
N THR A 193 3.55 8.73 14.41
CA THR A 193 4.77 8.15 15.01
C THR A 193 6.05 8.47 14.24
N MET A 194 5.92 8.82 12.96
CA MET A 194 7.06 9.08 12.06
C MET A 194 7.27 10.58 11.77
N ASN A 195 6.48 11.46 12.36
CA ASN A 195 6.64 12.90 12.16
C ASN A 195 7.84 13.42 12.97
N PRO A 196 8.91 13.91 12.34
CA PRO A 196 10.11 14.37 13.06
C PRO A 196 9.91 15.63 13.88
N GLN A 197 8.87 16.42 13.57
CA GLN A 197 8.60 17.69 14.25
C GLN A 197 7.65 17.51 15.44
N GLU A 198 6.75 16.54 15.34
CA GLU A 198 5.71 16.27 16.35
C GLU A 198 5.55 14.76 16.57
N SER A 199 6.66 14.07 16.76
CA SER A 199 6.63 12.62 16.96
C SER A 199 5.83 12.26 18.21
N LYS A 200 4.78 11.48 18.04
CA LYS A 200 3.90 11.02 19.11
C LYS A 200 4.10 9.53 19.36
N SER A 201 4.07 9.13 20.62
CA SER A 201 3.98 7.70 20.94
C SER A 201 2.68 7.12 20.40
N TRP A 202 2.68 5.80 20.08
CA TRP A 202 1.47 5.18 19.56
C TRP A 202 0.28 5.28 20.52
N SER A 203 0.52 5.21 21.81
CA SER A 203 -0.53 5.40 22.82
C SER A 203 -1.18 6.79 22.77
N GLN A 204 -0.42 7.84 22.46
CA GLN A 204 -0.99 9.18 22.25
C GLN A 204 -1.80 9.24 20.97
N VAL A 205 -1.29 8.64 19.89
CA VAL A 205 -2.00 8.55 18.60
C VAL A 205 -3.35 7.84 18.77
N VAL A 206 -3.37 6.71 19.48
CA VAL A 206 -4.61 5.98 19.78
C VAL A 206 -5.58 6.86 20.57
N GLN A 207 -5.12 7.47 21.65
CA GLN A 207 -5.97 8.32 22.50
C GLN A 207 -6.63 9.46 21.72
N GLU A 208 -5.92 10.03 20.76
CA GLU A 208 -6.40 11.17 19.96
C GLU A 208 -7.37 10.75 18.85
N ASN A 209 -7.25 9.55 18.30
CA ASN A 209 -7.92 9.20 17.05
C ASN A 209 -8.96 8.07 17.16
N GLU A 210 -8.86 7.18 18.15
CA GLU A 210 -9.71 5.98 18.28
C GLU A 210 -11.20 6.28 18.17
N LYS A 211 -11.69 7.26 18.96
CA LYS A 211 -13.13 7.62 18.98
C LYS A 211 -13.62 8.22 17.66
N ALA A 212 -12.77 8.97 16.98
CA ALA A 212 -13.13 9.56 15.71
C ALA A 212 -13.17 8.51 14.60
N ILE A 213 -12.27 7.55 14.63
CA ILE A 213 -12.29 6.38 13.72
C ILE A 213 -13.56 5.55 13.97
N ASP A 214 -13.88 5.24 15.22
CA ASP A 214 -15.10 4.49 15.57
C ASP A 214 -16.37 5.19 15.07
N TYR A 215 -16.44 6.52 15.26
CA TYR A 215 -17.57 7.30 14.76
C TYR A 215 -17.72 7.22 13.24
N LEU A 216 -16.64 7.36 12.49
CA LEU A 216 -16.66 7.29 11.02
C LEU A 216 -17.02 5.88 10.51
N ILE A 217 -16.61 4.84 11.21
CA ILE A 217 -17.01 3.46 10.92
C ILE A 217 -18.51 3.28 11.14
N ASP A 218 -19.03 3.76 12.26
CA ASP A 218 -20.47 3.66 12.59
C ASP A 218 -21.34 4.42 11.58
N GLU A 219 -20.89 5.60 11.15
CA GLU A 219 -21.56 6.39 10.10
C GLU A 219 -21.59 5.62 8.76
N ALA A 220 -20.46 5.06 8.35
CA ALA A 220 -20.36 4.27 7.14
C ALA A 220 -21.25 3.02 7.20
N MET A 221 -21.24 2.29 8.31
CA MET A 221 -22.07 1.10 8.51
C MET A 221 -23.56 1.41 8.53
N THR A 222 -23.95 2.60 8.99
CA THR A 222 -25.33 3.08 8.96
C THR A 222 -25.77 3.39 7.54
N SER A 223 -24.95 4.15 6.79
CA SER A 223 -25.22 4.49 5.38
C SER A 223 -25.33 3.24 4.52
N MET A 224 -24.51 2.21 4.75
CA MET A 224 -24.59 0.92 4.05
C MET A 224 -25.90 0.17 4.31
N LYS A 225 -26.49 0.31 5.49
CA LYS A 225 -27.79 -0.32 5.82
C LYS A 225 -28.96 0.40 5.15
N GLU A 226 -28.88 1.72 5.07
CA GLU A 226 -29.92 2.54 4.44
C GLU A 226 -29.92 2.44 2.91
N ALA A 227 -28.80 2.06 2.30
CA ALA A 227 -28.67 1.88 0.86
C ALA A 227 -29.25 0.56 0.34
N LYS A 228 -29.64 -0.37 1.21
CA LYS A 228 -30.31 -1.65 0.86
C LYS A 228 -31.81 -1.49 0.77
#